data_8c62fb19ab64b59f2aa0a532b42e75be
#
_entry.id   8c62fb19ab64b59f2aa0a532b42e75be
#
_cell.length_a   1.000
_cell.length_b   1.000
_cell.length_c   1.000
_cell.angle_alpha   90.00
_cell.angle_beta   90.00
_cell.angle_gamma   90.00
#
_symmetry.space_group_name_H-M   'P 1'
#
loop_
_entity.id
_entity.type
_entity.pdbx_description
1 polymer ?
#
loop_
_entity_poly.entity_id
_entity_poly.type
_entity_poly.pdbx_seq_one_letter_code
_entity_poly.pdbx_strand_id
1 'polypeptide(L)'
;MANNGNLLRENNTTPTITWIGHATLLVQMDGVNFLTDPIWSNTPSPIPFIGPSRWVEPGVELADLPAIDFVVISHNHYDHLDLPTLRELAQLNTETEFFVPMGNADLLQKNGISRVREMNWGDSINVKGTMVHCLPTQHWSKRSLNDTRKSLWSSWAITGPQKRFYFAGDTGYFDGFKDIGDKFGPFDLAAVPVGAYEPRAMMKATHMNPEEAVQSALDVRATTAVAMHYGTFDLSDEPLSEPPLRFKAAAEKTSLGSWVLAIGETRSF
;
A
#
# COMPACT_ATOMS: atom_id res chain seq x y z
N MET A 1 -15.91 15.67 2.87
CA MET A 1 -16.98 15.13 1.99
C MET A 1 -16.44 13.86 1.39
N ALA A 2 -17.22 12.79 1.34
CA ALA A 2 -16.81 11.55 0.67
C ALA A 2 -16.53 11.85 -0.81
N ASN A 3 -15.47 11.27 -1.35
CA ASN A 3 -15.14 11.34 -2.77
C ASN A 3 -16.09 10.39 -3.53
N ASN A 4 -16.97 10.92 -4.37
CA ASN A 4 -17.94 10.14 -5.13
C ASN A 4 -17.37 9.49 -6.41
N GLY A 5 -16.05 9.51 -6.58
CA GLY A 5 -15.36 8.86 -7.69
C GLY A 5 -15.52 9.48 -9.07
N ASN A 6 -16.36 10.50 -9.28
CA ASN A 6 -16.60 11.04 -10.63
C ASN A 6 -15.31 11.50 -11.31
N LEU A 7 -14.52 12.34 -10.61
CA LEU A 7 -13.24 12.82 -11.15
C LEU A 7 -12.23 11.68 -11.34
N LEU A 8 -12.29 10.64 -10.52
CA LEU A 8 -11.41 9.49 -10.64
C LEU A 8 -11.72 8.66 -11.88
N ARG A 9 -13.02 8.47 -12.19
CA ARG A 9 -13.47 7.74 -13.40
C ARG A 9 -13.22 8.52 -14.69
N GLU A 10 -13.24 9.84 -14.62
CA GLU A 10 -12.99 10.72 -15.78
C GLU A 10 -11.49 10.97 -16.01
N ASN A 11 -10.64 10.69 -15.02
CA ASN A 11 -9.20 10.92 -15.13
C ASN A 11 -8.52 9.87 -16.03
N ASN A 12 -8.00 10.34 -17.17
CA ASN A 12 -7.30 9.49 -18.14
C ASN A 12 -5.84 9.91 -18.37
N THR A 13 -5.40 11.06 -17.84
CA THR A 13 -4.11 11.65 -18.22
C THR A 13 -3.31 12.19 -17.06
N THR A 14 -3.95 12.62 -15.99
CA THR A 14 -3.24 13.27 -14.87
C THR A 14 -2.80 12.23 -13.85
N PRO A 15 -1.49 12.13 -13.56
CA PRO A 15 -1.03 11.26 -12.48
C PRO A 15 -1.59 11.72 -11.14
N THR A 16 -2.35 10.83 -10.48
CA THR A 16 -2.99 11.13 -9.19
C THR A 16 -2.86 9.98 -8.21
N ILE A 17 -2.90 10.33 -6.94
CA ILE A 17 -3.05 9.40 -5.82
C ILE A 17 -4.25 9.81 -4.97
N THR A 18 -5.05 8.83 -4.57
CA THR A 18 -6.18 9.02 -3.65
C THR A 18 -5.99 8.11 -2.44
N TRP A 19 -6.04 8.66 -1.24
CA TRP A 19 -5.95 7.85 -0.02
C TRP A 19 -7.33 7.35 0.39
N ILE A 20 -7.55 6.06 0.25
CA ILE A 20 -8.82 5.40 0.62
C ILE A 20 -8.88 5.17 2.13
N GLY A 21 -7.73 4.86 2.74
CA GLY A 21 -7.55 4.58 4.16
C GLY A 21 -6.52 3.49 4.40
N HIS A 22 -5.89 3.47 5.57
CA HIS A 22 -4.85 2.53 5.93
C HIS A 22 -3.71 2.50 4.89
N ALA A 23 -3.38 1.32 4.34
CA ALA A 23 -2.43 1.16 3.25
C ALA A 23 -3.10 1.10 1.86
N THR A 24 -4.40 1.38 1.79
CA THR A 24 -5.17 1.38 0.54
C THR A 24 -5.05 2.73 -0.16
N LEU A 25 -4.40 2.72 -1.30
CA LEU A 25 -4.22 3.86 -2.19
C LEU A 25 -4.75 3.50 -3.58
N LEU A 26 -5.51 4.41 -4.19
CA LEU A 26 -5.74 4.37 -5.63
C LEU A 26 -4.70 5.26 -6.30
N VAL A 27 -3.94 4.68 -7.21
CA VAL A 27 -2.96 5.40 -8.03
C VAL A 27 -3.37 5.30 -9.50
N GLN A 28 -3.40 6.45 -10.17
CA GLN A 28 -3.66 6.57 -11.61
C GLN A 28 -2.45 7.21 -12.25
N MET A 29 -1.74 6.51 -13.11
CA MET A 29 -0.55 7.02 -13.80
C MET A 29 -0.30 6.27 -15.10
N ASP A 30 0.25 6.95 -16.09
CA ASP A 30 0.67 6.35 -17.37
C ASP A 30 -0.40 5.44 -18.04
N GLY A 31 -1.68 5.80 -17.88
CA GLY A 31 -2.80 5.09 -18.47
C GLY A 31 -3.22 3.82 -17.73
N VAL A 32 -2.72 3.58 -16.51
CA VAL A 32 -3.16 2.49 -15.64
C VAL A 32 -3.75 3.01 -14.33
N ASN A 33 -4.74 2.29 -13.79
CA ASN A 33 -5.32 2.50 -12.48
C ASN A 33 -5.03 1.28 -11.61
N PHE A 34 -4.46 1.47 -10.44
CA PHE A 34 -4.17 0.35 -9.56
C PHE A 34 -4.42 0.68 -8.08
N LEU A 35 -4.63 -0.37 -7.30
CA LEU A 35 -4.80 -0.29 -5.85
C LEU A 35 -3.62 -0.95 -5.14
N THR A 36 -3.27 -0.41 -3.97
CA THR A 36 -2.36 -1.03 -3.02
C THR A 36 -3.15 -1.55 -1.83
N ASP A 37 -2.88 -2.77 -1.38
CA ASP A 37 -3.41 -3.42 -0.17
C ASP A 37 -4.88 -3.06 0.14
N PRO A 38 -5.83 -3.36 -0.78
CA PRO A 38 -7.20 -2.87 -0.65
C PRO A 38 -7.96 -3.54 0.50
N ILE A 39 -8.45 -2.70 1.42
CA ILE A 39 -9.30 -3.11 2.54
C ILE A 39 -10.50 -2.16 2.72
N TRP A 40 -11.71 -2.71 2.56
CA TRP A 40 -12.98 -2.04 2.86
C TRP A 40 -13.68 -2.65 4.07
N SER A 41 -13.23 -3.81 4.56
CA SER A 41 -13.78 -4.45 5.77
C SER A 41 -13.64 -3.55 6.99
N ASN A 42 -14.65 -3.62 7.87
CA ASN A 42 -14.65 -2.86 9.13
C ASN A 42 -13.68 -3.43 10.17
N THR A 43 -13.28 -4.69 10.03
CA THR A 43 -12.38 -5.36 10.97
C THR A 43 -11.39 -6.24 10.22
N PRO A 44 -10.07 -5.99 10.30
CA PRO A 44 -9.04 -6.83 9.72
C PRO A 44 -8.80 -8.08 10.56
N SER A 45 -9.67 -9.08 10.43
CA SER A 45 -9.66 -10.25 11.30
C SER A 45 -10.18 -11.51 10.58
N PRO A 46 -9.71 -12.71 10.96
CA PRO A 46 -10.28 -13.98 10.49
C PRO A 46 -11.70 -14.23 10.98
N ILE A 47 -12.09 -13.58 12.07
CA ILE A 47 -13.40 -13.74 12.71
C ILE A 47 -14.13 -12.40 12.66
N PRO A 48 -15.29 -12.32 11.98
CA PRO A 48 -16.07 -11.11 11.93
C PRO A 48 -16.35 -10.57 13.34
N PHE A 49 -16.28 -9.27 13.51
CA PHE A 49 -16.55 -8.53 14.77
C PHE A 49 -15.53 -8.76 15.90
N ILE A 50 -14.45 -9.52 15.69
CA ILE A 50 -13.37 -9.70 16.67
C ILE A 50 -12.08 -9.11 16.10
N GLY A 51 -11.57 -8.06 16.72
CA GLY A 51 -10.34 -7.35 16.32
C GLY A 51 -10.53 -5.84 16.34
N PRO A 52 -9.53 -5.07 15.91
CA PRO A 52 -9.63 -3.62 15.84
C PRO A 52 -10.71 -3.19 14.83
N SER A 53 -11.60 -2.32 15.27
CA SER A 53 -12.61 -1.74 14.37
C SER A 53 -12.04 -0.56 13.61
N ARG A 54 -12.55 -0.33 12.40
CA ARG A 54 -12.24 0.84 11.60
C ARG A 54 -12.74 2.11 12.28
N TRP A 55 -11.89 3.12 12.38
CA TRP A 55 -12.21 4.43 12.95
C TRP A 55 -12.82 5.40 11.94
N VAL A 56 -12.51 5.22 10.65
CA VAL A 56 -12.95 6.09 9.57
C VAL A 56 -13.40 5.24 8.39
N GLU A 57 -14.52 5.61 7.78
CA GLU A 57 -15.02 4.93 6.57
C GLU A 57 -14.02 5.08 5.41
N PRO A 58 -14.01 4.14 4.45
CA PRO A 58 -13.22 4.27 3.23
C PRO A 58 -13.53 5.58 2.51
N GLY A 59 -12.51 6.26 2.03
CA GLY A 59 -12.63 7.58 1.42
C GLY A 59 -13.35 7.60 0.07
N VAL A 60 -13.48 6.43 -0.57
CA VAL A 60 -14.20 6.18 -1.83
C VAL A 60 -14.87 4.83 -1.71
N GLU A 61 -16.14 4.72 -2.11
CA GLU A 61 -16.85 3.44 -2.16
C GLU A 61 -16.27 2.55 -3.28
N LEU A 62 -16.30 1.22 -3.10
CA LEU A 62 -15.80 0.29 -4.12
C LEU A 62 -16.48 0.50 -5.47
N ALA A 63 -17.81 0.73 -5.47
CA ALA A 63 -18.60 0.96 -6.68
C ALA A 63 -18.29 2.29 -7.38
N ASP A 64 -17.63 3.22 -6.67
CA ASP A 64 -17.26 4.53 -7.20
C ASP A 64 -15.83 4.58 -7.77
N LEU A 65 -15.08 3.50 -7.65
CA LEU A 65 -13.74 3.40 -8.24
C LEU A 65 -13.78 3.43 -9.78
N PRO A 66 -12.72 3.91 -10.45
CA PRO A 66 -12.51 3.64 -11.86
C PRO A 66 -12.25 2.15 -12.10
N ALA A 67 -12.29 1.72 -13.36
CA ALA A 67 -11.84 0.36 -13.71
C ALA A 67 -10.39 0.16 -13.25
N ILE A 68 -10.14 -0.86 -12.44
CA ILE A 68 -8.83 -1.16 -11.86
C ILE A 68 -8.11 -2.16 -12.78
N ASP A 69 -6.94 -1.80 -13.28
CA ASP A 69 -6.11 -2.66 -14.11
C ASP A 69 -5.43 -3.75 -13.29
N PHE A 70 -4.88 -3.37 -12.15
CA PHE A 70 -4.25 -4.33 -11.24
C PHE A 70 -4.29 -3.90 -9.77
N VAL A 71 -4.07 -4.87 -8.91
CA VAL A 71 -3.91 -4.70 -7.46
C VAL A 71 -2.53 -5.25 -7.08
N VAL A 72 -1.78 -4.53 -6.25
CA VAL A 72 -0.57 -5.05 -5.61
C VAL A 72 -0.85 -5.30 -4.13
N ILE A 73 -0.49 -6.48 -3.64
CA ILE A 73 -0.59 -6.87 -2.23
C ILE A 73 0.81 -6.98 -1.65
N SER A 74 1.06 -6.29 -0.55
CA SER A 74 2.38 -6.34 0.10
C SER A 74 2.62 -7.65 0.84
N HIS A 75 1.66 -8.11 1.61
CA HIS A 75 1.74 -9.35 2.40
C HIS A 75 0.35 -9.81 2.84
N ASN A 76 0.28 -10.93 3.58
CA ASN A 76 -1.01 -11.57 3.86
C ASN A 76 -1.60 -11.29 5.24
N HIS A 77 -1.16 -10.28 5.99
CA HIS A 77 -1.88 -9.85 7.18
C HIS A 77 -3.30 -9.38 6.82
N TYR A 78 -4.22 -9.45 7.78
CA TYR A 78 -5.65 -9.23 7.52
C TYR A 78 -5.98 -7.79 7.12
N ASP A 79 -5.18 -6.84 7.52
CA ASP A 79 -5.30 -5.41 7.21
C ASP A 79 -4.69 -5.01 5.84
N HIS A 80 -4.04 -5.95 5.14
CA HIS A 80 -3.46 -5.76 3.81
C HIS A 80 -4.06 -6.69 2.75
N LEU A 81 -4.37 -7.94 3.10
CA LEU A 81 -5.01 -8.91 2.22
C LEU A 81 -6.43 -9.18 2.72
N ASP A 82 -7.37 -8.34 2.34
CA ASP A 82 -8.79 -8.42 2.72
C ASP A 82 -9.59 -9.21 1.67
N LEU A 83 -9.82 -10.50 1.94
CA LEU A 83 -10.50 -11.38 0.99
C LEU A 83 -11.91 -10.92 0.58
N PRO A 84 -12.76 -10.37 1.48
CA PRO A 84 -14.04 -9.80 1.06
C PRO A 84 -13.88 -8.72 -0.01
N THR A 85 -13.02 -7.74 0.22
CA THR A 85 -12.73 -6.66 -0.73
C THR A 85 -12.18 -7.18 -2.05
N LEU A 86 -11.19 -8.10 -2.01
CA LEU A 86 -10.59 -8.65 -3.24
C LEU A 86 -11.59 -9.42 -4.09
N ARG A 87 -12.53 -10.15 -3.46
CA ARG A 87 -13.62 -10.84 -4.18
C ARG A 87 -14.56 -9.85 -4.88
N GLU A 88 -14.93 -8.80 -4.18
CA GLU A 88 -15.82 -7.77 -4.75
C GLU A 88 -15.13 -7.04 -5.92
N LEU A 89 -13.87 -6.66 -5.78
CA LEU A 89 -13.07 -6.08 -6.87
C LEU A 89 -13.00 -7.01 -8.09
N ALA A 90 -12.76 -8.31 -7.89
CA ALA A 90 -12.72 -9.29 -8.98
C ALA A 90 -14.09 -9.47 -9.66
N GLN A 91 -15.20 -9.23 -8.95
CA GLN A 91 -16.54 -9.26 -9.53
C GLN A 91 -16.91 -7.98 -10.27
N LEU A 92 -16.50 -6.82 -9.74
CA LEU A 92 -16.74 -5.52 -10.37
C LEU A 92 -15.98 -5.36 -11.69
N ASN A 93 -14.76 -5.90 -11.77
CA ASN A 93 -13.98 -5.90 -12.99
C ASN A 93 -13.22 -7.22 -13.15
N THR A 94 -13.71 -8.09 -14.03
CA THR A 94 -13.12 -9.43 -14.29
C THR A 94 -11.73 -9.38 -14.93
N GLU A 95 -11.33 -8.21 -15.46
CA GLU A 95 -10.01 -8.02 -16.08
C GLU A 95 -8.93 -7.60 -15.08
N THR A 96 -9.28 -7.24 -13.85
CA THR A 96 -8.31 -6.86 -12.81
C THR A 96 -7.32 -7.99 -12.53
N GLU A 97 -6.03 -7.73 -12.61
CA GLU A 97 -4.96 -8.65 -12.22
C GLU A 97 -4.55 -8.42 -10.76
N PHE A 98 -4.30 -9.48 -10.01
CA PHE A 98 -3.88 -9.41 -8.61
C PHE A 98 -2.44 -9.92 -8.48
N PHE A 99 -1.51 -9.01 -8.18
CA PHE A 99 -0.10 -9.33 -7.95
C PHE A 99 0.15 -9.53 -6.46
N VAL A 100 0.62 -10.71 -6.11
CA VAL A 100 0.84 -11.12 -4.72
C VAL A 100 2.25 -11.71 -4.55
N PRO A 101 2.89 -11.54 -3.38
CA PRO A 101 4.13 -12.25 -3.09
C PRO A 101 3.90 -13.77 -3.06
N MET A 102 4.94 -14.52 -3.38
CA MET A 102 4.91 -16.00 -3.43
C MET A 102 4.26 -16.62 -2.19
N GLY A 103 3.47 -17.68 -2.41
CA GLY A 103 2.76 -18.43 -1.37
C GLY A 103 1.37 -17.90 -1.05
N ASN A 104 0.85 -16.92 -1.81
CA ASN A 104 -0.47 -16.33 -1.57
C ASN A 104 -1.51 -16.63 -2.66
N ALA A 105 -1.13 -17.12 -3.86
CA ALA A 105 -2.08 -17.34 -4.96
C ALA A 105 -3.16 -18.37 -4.60
N ASP A 106 -2.79 -19.48 -3.99
CA ASP A 106 -3.72 -20.53 -3.56
C ASP A 106 -4.82 -19.98 -2.64
N LEU A 107 -4.48 -19.03 -1.76
CA LEU A 107 -5.45 -18.40 -0.87
C LEU A 107 -6.48 -17.59 -1.67
N LEU A 108 -6.04 -16.79 -2.62
CA LEU A 108 -6.93 -15.97 -3.44
C LEU A 108 -7.78 -16.85 -4.37
N GLN A 109 -7.17 -17.82 -5.05
CA GLN A 109 -7.86 -18.72 -5.98
C GLN A 109 -8.95 -19.54 -5.31
N LYS A 110 -8.70 -20.09 -4.11
CA LYS A 110 -9.70 -20.79 -3.28
C LYS A 110 -10.86 -19.89 -2.83
N ASN A 111 -10.66 -18.56 -2.89
CA ASN A 111 -11.68 -17.57 -2.58
C ASN A 111 -12.32 -16.94 -3.83
N GLY A 112 -12.15 -17.57 -5.02
CA GLY A 112 -12.83 -17.18 -6.26
C GLY A 112 -12.15 -16.05 -7.04
N ILE A 113 -10.91 -15.69 -6.68
CA ILE A 113 -10.11 -14.68 -7.39
C ILE A 113 -9.17 -15.42 -8.33
N SER A 114 -9.45 -15.40 -9.64
CA SER A 114 -8.77 -16.26 -10.61
C SER A 114 -7.54 -15.62 -11.27
N ARG A 115 -7.53 -14.29 -11.48
CA ARG A 115 -6.44 -13.59 -12.18
C ARG A 115 -5.32 -13.20 -11.22
N VAL A 116 -4.74 -14.17 -10.55
CA VAL A 116 -3.68 -13.98 -9.57
C VAL A 116 -2.32 -14.36 -10.17
N ARG A 117 -1.33 -13.52 -9.94
CA ARG A 117 0.08 -13.78 -10.29
C ARG A 117 0.95 -13.68 -9.05
N GLU A 118 1.59 -14.78 -8.70
CA GLU A 118 2.63 -14.79 -7.67
C GLU A 118 3.94 -14.26 -8.23
N MET A 119 4.63 -13.48 -7.41
CA MET A 119 5.90 -12.89 -7.75
C MET A 119 6.91 -13.05 -6.61
N ASN A 120 8.16 -13.32 -6.96
CA ASN A 120 9.30 -13.30 -6.04
C ASN A 120 9.96 -11.91 -6.02
N TRP A 121 10.77 -11.67 -5.01
CA TRP A 121 11.66 -10.52 -5.02
C TRP A 121 12.57 -10.54 -6.25
N GLY A 122 12.56 -9.46 -6.99
CA GLY A 122 13.30 -9.27 -8.23
C GLY A 122 12.49 -9.57 -9.49
N ASP A 123 11.32 -10.20 -9.38
CA ASP A 123 10.42 -10.41 -10.52
C ASP A 123 9.78 -9.10 -10.95
N SER A 124 9.47 -9.03 -12.25
CA SER A 124 8.77 -7.89 -12.83
C SER A 124 7.84 -8.34 -13.95
N ILE A 125 6.75 -7.59 -14.12
CA ILE A 125 5.76 -7.83 -15.17
C ILE A 125 5.35 -6.52 -15.83
N ASN A 126 5.07 -6.55 -17.12
CA ASN A 126 4.55 -5.41 -17.87
C ASN A 126 3.02 -5.44 -17.91
N VAL A 127 2.40 -4.34 -17.52
CA VAL A 127 0.96 -4.10 -17.63
C VAL A 127 0.75 -2.82 -18.43
N LYS A 128 0.26 -2.92 -19.65
CA LYS A 128 -0.04 -1.79 -20.52
C LYS A 128 1.11 -0.78 -20.68
N GLY A 129 2.36 -1.24 -20.69
CA GLY A 129 3.55 -0.39 -20.81
C GLY A 129 4.14 0.09 -19.49
N THR A 130 3.50 -0.17 -18.37
CA THR A 130 4.00 0.09 -17.02
C THR A 130 4.59 -1.19 -16.43
N MET A 131 5.80 -1.11 -15.86
CA MET A 131 6.45 -2.24 -15.19
C MET A 131 6.10 -2.28 -13.72
N VAL A 132 5.65 -3.42 -13.23
CA VAL A 132 5.38 -3.72 -11.83
C VAL A 132 6.49 -4.63 -11.32
N HIS A 133 7.25 -4.18 -10.31
CA HIS A 133 8.39 -4.89 -9.73
C HIS A 133 8.07 -5.31 -8.31
N CYS A 134 8.22 -6.61 -8.01
CA CYS A 134 8.14 -7.14 -6.64
C CYS A 134 9.51 -7.03 -5.97
N LEU A 135 9.61 -6.32 -4.85
CA LEU A 135 10.86 -5.96 -4.21
C LEU A 135 10.90 -6.40 -2.74
N PRO A 136 12.10 -6.63 -2.17
CA PRO A 136 12.22 -6.96 -0.76
C PRO A 136 11.75 -5.83 0.15
N THR A 137 11.28 -6.22 1.33
CA THR A 137 11.01 -5.32 2.45
C THR A 137 11.26 -6.07 3.76
N GLN A 138 11.39 -5.37 4.89
CA GLN A 138 11.72 -5.98 6.17
C GLN A 138 10.46 -6.18 7.02
N HIS A 139 9.73 -7.26 6.74
CA HIS A 139 8.48 -7.59 7.43
C HIS A 139 8.34 -9.10 7.62
N TRP A 140 7.12 -9.59 7.70
CA TRP A 140 6.78 -11.00 7.83
C TRP A 140 5.34 -11.27 7.35
N SER A 141 4.99 -12.55 7.25
CA SER A 141 3.65 -12.98 6.86
C SER A 141 3.07 -13.93 7.89
N LYS A 142 1.77 -13.84 8.14
CA LYS A 142 1.01 -14.78 8.95
C LYS A 142 -0.49 -14.55 8.75
N ARG A 143 -1.24 -15.65 8.64
CA ARG A 143 -2.69 -15.60 8.53
C ARG A 143 -3.39 -16.69 9.38
N SER A 144 -2.64 -17.68 9.84
CA SER A 144 -3.12 -18.76 10.70
C SER A 144 -2.12 -19.06 11.82
N LEU A 145 -2.47 -20.03 12.68
CA LEU A 145 -1.59 -20.39 13.80
C LEU A 145 -0.26 -21.03 13.34
N ASN A 146 -0.24 -21.64 12.15
CA ASN A 146 0.87 -22.50 11.72
C ASN A 146 1.55 -22.03 10.41
N ASP A 147 1.31 -20.80 9.94
CA ASP A 147 1.82 -20.31 8.65
C ASP A 147 2.77 -19.12 8.73
N THR A 148 3.27 -18.79 9.91
CA THR A 148 4.23 -17.71 10.11
C THR A 148 5.41 -17.84 9.13
N ARG A 149 5.62 -16.80 8.31
CA ARG A 149 6.67 -16.70 7.26
C ARG A 149 6.62 -17.83 6.22
N LYS A 150 5.46 -18.44 5.98
CA LYS A 150 5.29 -19.44 4.90
C LYS A 150 4.92 -18.84 3.57
N SER A 151 4.46 -17.60 3.55
CA SER A 151 4.31 -16.78 2.36
C SER A 151 5.34 -15.66 2.38
N LEU A 152 5.69 -15.15 1.21
CA LEU A 152 6.58 -13.99 1.08
C LEU A 152 5.82 -12.69 1.39
N TRP A 153 6.55 -11.62 1.61
CA TRP A 153 6.11 -10.24 1.74
C TRP A 153 6.93 -9.34 0.82
N SER A 154 6.43 -8.17 0.44
CA SER A 154 7.09 -7.33 -0.56
C SER A 154 6.77 -5.86 -0.40
N SER A 155 7.64 -5.03 -0.94
CA SER A 155 7.34 -3.70 -1.45
C SER A 155 7.19 -3.75 -2.97
N TRP A 156 6.70 -2.69 -3.57
CA TRP A 156 6.44 -2.64 -5.01
C TRP A 156 6.97 -1.35 -5.62
N ALA A 157 7.70 -1.45 -6.73
CA ALA A 157 8.00 -0.31 -7.58
C ALA A 157 7.18 -0.41 -8.87
N ILE A 158 6.46 0.65 -9.18
CA ILE A 158 5.68 0.77 -10.41
C ILE A 158 6.34 1.86 -11.26
N THR A 159 6.90 1.45 -12.41
CA THR A 159 7.68 2.34 -13.27
C THR A 159 7.04 2.44 -14.65
N GLY A 160 6.39 3.57 -14.90
CA GLY A 160 5.81 3.91 -16.20
C GLY A 160 6.73 4.75 -17.06
N PRO A 161 6.30 5.09 -18.30
CA PRO A 161 7.06 5.95 -19.20
C PRO A 161 7.32 7.36 -18.67
N GLN A 162 6.41 7.91 -17.86
CA GLN A 162 6.47 9.28 -17.36
C GLN A 162 6.65 9.36 -15.85
N LYS A 163 6.09 8.40 -15.10
CA LYS A 163 6.01 8.42 -13.64
C LYS A 163 6.54 7.14 -13.01
N ARG A 164 7.08 7.29 -11.79
CA ARG A 164 7.57 6.19 -10.96
C ARG A 164 6.97 6.30 -9.56
N PHE A 165 6.33 5.25 -9.13
CA PHE A 165 5.71 5.14 -7.81
C PHE A 165 6.34 4.01 -7.00
N TYR A 166 6.58 4.25 -5.71
CA TYR A 166 7.05 3.24 -4.77
C TYR A 166 6.02 3.02 -3.67
N PHE A 167 5.67 1.77 -3.42
CA PHE A 167 4.82 1.34 -2.31
C PHE A 167 5.64 0.47 -1.37
N ALA A 168 5.90 0.96 -0.16
CA ALA A 168 6.75 0.25 0.80
C ALA A 168 6.09 -1.01 1.39
N GLY A 169 4.75 -1.07 1.42
CA GLY A 169 4.03 -2.03 2.26
C GLY A 169 4.36 -1.79 3.73
N ASP A 170 4.23 -2.82 4.57
CA ASP A 170 4.73 -2.78 5.93
C ASP A 170 6.19 -3.18 5.98
N THR A 171 6.98 -2.43 6.77
CA THR A 171 8.41 -2.68 6.87
C THR A 171 9.03 -1.99 8.07
N GLY A 172 10.01 -2.65 8.70
CA GLY A 172 11.05 -2.00 9.47
C GLY A 172 12.02 -1.26 8.54
N TYR A 173 12.80 -0.34 9.10
CA TYR A 173 13.88 0.32 8.33
C TYR A 173 15.02 -0.68 8.08
N PHE A 174 15.50 -0.76 6.84
CA PHE A 174 16.61 -1.62 6.43
C PHE A 174 17.43 -1.00 5.27
N ASP A 175 18.67 -1.45 5.10
CA ASP A 175 19.59 -0.86 4.12
C ASP A 175 19.18 -1.07 2.65
N GLY A 176 18.35 -2.07 2.37
CA GLY A 176 17.87 -2.36 1.00
C GLY A 176 17.07 -1.23 0.34
N PHE A 177 16.61 -0.21 1.10
CA PHE A 177 15.99 0.98 0.50
C PHE A 177 16.94 1.73 -0.43
N LYS A 178 18.23 1.79 -0.11
CA LYS A 178 19.27 2.40 -0.96
C LYS A 178 19.45 1.64 -2.27
N ASP A 179 19.50 0.31 -2.19
CA ASP A 179 19.60 -0.54 -3.39
C ASP A 179 18.38 -0.39 -4.30
N ILE A 180 17.18 -0.26 -3.69
CA ILE A 180 15.93 0.03 -4.43
C ILE A 180 16.03 1.40 -5.11
N GLY A 181 16.47 2.42 -4.38
CA GLY A 181 16.64 3.78 -4.92
C GLY A 181 17.65 3.84 -6.06
N ASP A 182 18.76 3.13 -5.94
CA ASP A 182 19.81 3.08 -6.97
C ASP A 182 19.34 2.36 -8.23
N LYS A 183 18.56 1.28 -8.09
CA LYS A 183 18.14 0.44 -9.20
C LYS A 183 16.87 0.96 -9.90
N PHE A 184 15.89 1.47 -9.17
CA PHE A 184 14.56 1.80 -9.68
C PHE A 184 14.20 3.29 -9.57
N GLY A 185 14.91 4.05 -8.72
CA GLY A 185 14.70 5.48 -8.53
C GLY A 185 15.30 6.36 -9.63
N PRO A 186 15.16 7.68 -9.54
CA PRO A 186 14.35 8.36 -8.54
C PRO A 186 12.86 8.09 -8.72
N PHE A 187 12.08 8.12 -7.62
CA PHE A 187 10.63 8.01 -7.66
C PHE A 187 9.98 9.40 -7.56
N ASP A 188 8.91 9.61 -8.32
CA ASP A 188 8.10 10.84 -8.19
C ASP A 188 7.37 10.86 -6.85
N LEU A 189 6.85 9.68 -6.43
CA LEU A 189 6.09 9.53 -5.21
C LEU A 189 6.39 8.18 -4.54
N ALA A 190 6.60 8.20 -3.22
CA ALA A 190 6.72 7.01 -2.38
C ALA A 190 5.61 6.98 -1.31
N ALA A 191 4.87 5.88 -1.21
CA ALA A 191 3.96 5.64 -0.11
C ALA A 191 4.67 4.85 0.99
N VAL A 192 4.78 5.46 2.18
CA VAL A 192 5.53 4.92 3.31
C VAL A 192 4.66 4.76 4.56
N PRO A 193 4.77 3.63 5.28
CA PRO A 193 4.03 3.41 6.52
C PRO A 193 4.60 4.29 7.64
N VAL A 194 3.72 4.95 8.39
CA VAL A 194 4.10 5.84 9.49
C VAL A 194 3.46 5.45 10.83
N GLY A 195 2.60 4.43 10.86
CA GLY A 195 1.92 3.92 12.05
C GLY A 195 2.38 2.53 12.47
N ALA A 196 1.81 2.02 13.55
CA ALA A 196 2.08 0.72 14.14
C ALA A 196 3.54 0.57 14.64
N TYR A 197 4.12 1.61 15.23
CA TYR A 197 5.54 1.60 15.62
C TYR A 197 5.79 1.47 17.15
N GLU A 198 4.78 1.59 18.00
CA GLU A 198 4.95 1.41 19.45
C GLU A 198 4.35 0.08 19.95
N PRO A 199 4.95 -0.53 20.99
CA PRO A 199 6.22 -0.13 21.62
C PRO A 199 7.44 -0.48 20.76
N ARG A 200 8.36 0.45 20.61
CA ARG A 200 9.53 0.33 19.72
C ARG A 200 10.36 -0.94 19.92
N ALA A 201 10.47 -1.40 21.16
CA ALA A 201 11.23 -2.63 21.47
C ALA A 201 10.70 -3.88 20.72
N MET A 202 9.40 -3.90 20.41
CA MET A 202 8.75 -4.99 19.68
C MET A 202 8.60 -4.66 18.19
N MET A 203 8.21 -3.44 17.86
CA MET A 203 7.76 -3.06 16.52
C MET A 203 8.90 -2.68 15.58
N LYS A 204 10.04 -2.19 16.09
CA LYS A 204 11.16 -1.66 15.29
C LYS A 204 11.65 -2.60 14.18
N ALA A 205 11.61 -3.91 14.42
CA ALA A 205 12.10 -4.89 13.45
C ALA A 205 11.20 -5.01 12.21
N THR A 206 9.93 -4.59 12.31
CA THR A 206 8.90 -4.84 11.29
C THR A 206 8.09 -3.61 10.90
N HIS A 207 8.20 -2.51 11.67
CA HIS A 207 7.51 -1.24 11.41
C HIS A 207 8.44 -0.06 11.66
N MET A 208 8.49 0.84 10.71
CA MET A 208 9.20 2.12 10.82
C MET A 208 8.42 3.09 11.72
N ASN A 209 9.14 3.92 12.48
CA ASN A 209 8.54 5.14 13.01
C ASN A 209 8.52 6.24 11.93
N PRO A 210 7.83 7.37 12.15
CA PRO A 210 7.72 8.42 11.15
C PRO A 210 9.05 8.99 10.67
N GLU A 211 10.07 9.07 11.54
CA GLU A 211 11.41 9.56 11.17
C GLU A 211 12.15 8.55 10.26
N GLU A 212 12.03 7.27 10.56
CA GLU A 212 12.57 6.20 9.71
C GLU A 212 11.83 6.11 8.37
N ALA A 213 10.52 6.41 8.33
CA ALA A 213 9.73 6.49 7.11
C ALA A 213 10.21 7.64 6.19
N VAL A 214 10.54 8.80 6.75
CA VAL A 214 11.18 9.89 6.00
C VAL A 214 12.54 9.46 5.46
N GLN A 215 13.37 8.80 6.28
CA GLN A 215 14.68 8.33 5.83
C GLN A 215 14.56 7.27 4.72
N SER A 216 13.61 6.33 4.82
CA SER A 216 13.37 5.33 3.76
C SER A 216 12.97 5.97 2.44
N ALA A 217 12.13 7.02 2.48
CA ALA A 217 11.74 7.77 1.29
C ALA A 217 12.94 8.49 0.63
N LEU A 218 13.84 9.04 1.43
CA LEU A 218 15.10 9.63 0.94
C LEU A 218 16.00 8.56 0.32
N ASP A 219 16.14 7.40 0.97
CA ASP A 219 17.00 6.31 0.52
C ASP A 219 16.49 5.68 -0.79
N VAL A 220 15.17 5.55 -0.98
CA VAL A 220 14.62 5.14 -2.29
C VAL A 220 14.67 6.27 -3.33
N ARG A 221 15.19 7.44 -2.98
CA ARG A 221 15.36 8.62 -3.83
C ARG A 221 14.00 9.16 -4.34
N ALA A 222 13.00 9.18 -3.46
CA ALA A 222 11.72 9.78 -3.77
C ALA A 222 11.77 11.31 -3.71
N THR A 223 11.10 11.98 -4.66
CA THR A 223 10.91 13.43 -4.65
C THR A 223 9.90 13.85 -3.58
N THR A 224 8.84 13.05 -3.45
CA THR A 224 7.75 13.26 -2.49
C THR A 224 7.39 11.94 -1.81
N ALA A 225 7.05 11.98 -0.52
CA ALA A 225 6.48 10.85 0.19
C ALA A 225 5.07 11.14 0.68
N VAL A 226 4.18 10.15 0.59
CA VAL A 226 2.85 10.16 1.19
C VAL A 226 2.81 9.21 2.38
N ALA A 227 2.33 9.73 3.51
CA ALA A 227 2.13 8.93 4.72
C ALA A 227 0.92 8.01 4.58
N MET A 228 1.07 6.74 4.97
CA MET A 228 0.01 5.74 5.02
C MET A 228 0.09 4.88 6.28
N HIS A 229 -0.81 3.91 6.43
CA HIS A 229 -0.82 2.92 7.51
C HIS A 229 -0.98 3.54 8.91
N TYR A 230 -1.88 4.51 9.03
CA TYR A 230 -2.25 5.16 10.31
C TYR A 230 -3.71 5.62 10.29
N GLY A 231 -4.27 5.93 11.46
CA GLY A 231 -5.57 6.59 11.61
C GLY A 231 -6.80 5.80 11.19
N THR A 232 -6.65 4.59 10.65
CA THR A 232 -7.76 3.74 10.20
C THR A 232 -8.08 2.63 11.20
N PHE A 233 -7.07 1.91 11.65
CA PHE A 233 -7.16 0.86 12.66
C PHE A 233 -6.21 1.16 13.81
N ASP A 234 -6.63 0.82 15.02
CA ASP A 234 -5.81 0.92 16.24
C ASP A 234 -5.05 -0.41 16.40
N LEU A 235 -3.78 -0.44 15.97
CA LEU A 235 -2.97 -1.66 15.86
C LEU A 235 -1.81 -1.71 16.86
N SER A 236 -1.53 -0.60 17.56
CA SER A 236 -0.37 -0.44 18.43
C SER A 236 -0.57 0.67 19.46
N ASP A 237 0.45 0.96 20.28
CA ASP A 237 0.29 1.79 21.48
C ASP A 237 0.41 3.31 21.21
N GLU A 238 0.86 3.76 20.03
CA GLU A 238 0.92 5.19 19.73
C GLU A 238 -0.48 5.79 19.49
N PRO A 239 -0.70 7.06 19.89
CA PRO A 239 -1.95 7.77 19.58
C PRO A 239 -2.17 7.89 18.07
N LEU A 240 -3.36 7.56 17.57
CA LEU A 240 -3.70 7.59 16.13
C LEU A 240 -3.42 8.92 15.43
N SER A 241 -3.39 10.03 16.18
CA SER A 241 -3.11 11.37 15.64
C SER A 241 -1.62 11.75 15.61
N GLU A 242 -0.75 10.98 16.27
CA GLU A 242 0.68 11.31 16.39
C GLU A 242 1.47 11.08 15.08
N PRO A 243 1.31 9.94 14.37
CA PRO A 243 2.16 9.60 13.23
C PRO A 243 2.26 10.69 12.15
N PRO A 244 1.16 11.30 11.67
CA PRO A 244 1.23 12.32 10.62
C PRO A 244 1.93 13.61 11.08
N LEU A 245 1.85 13.96 12.36
CA LEU A 245 2.52 15.14 12.91
C LEU A 245 4.03 14.93 12.97
N ARG A 246 4.48 13.77 13.45
CA ARG A 246 5.90 13.41 13.48
C ARG A 246 6.48 13.27 12.07
N PHE A 247 5.74 12.68 11.14
CA PHE A 247 6.16 12.55 9.74
C PHE A 247 6.41 13.93 9.11
N LYS A 248 5.47 14.88 9.25
CA LYS A 248 5.66 16.25 8.75
C LYS A 248 6.87 16.91 9.39
N ALA A 249 6.98 16.87 10.71
CA ALA A 249 8.08 17.49 11.44
C ALA A 249 9.46 16.89 11.09
N ALA A 250 9.51 15.59 10.75
CA ALA A 250 10.74 14.95 10.27
C ALA A 250 11.09 15.39 8.84
N ALA A 251 10.11 15.42 7.93
CA ALA A 251 10.31 15.81 6.55
C ALA A 251 10.71 17.27 6.38
N GLU A 252 10.18 18.19 7.20
CA GLU A 252 10.55 19.61 7.20
C GLU A 252 12.04 19.86 7.42
N LYS A 253 12.77 18.90 7.98
CA LYS A 253 14.23 18.99 8.19
C LYS A 253 15.04 18.51 6.98
N THR A 254 14.37 18.14 5.89
CA THR A 254 14.97 17.55 4.69
C THR A 254 14.48 18.27 3.42
N SER A 255 14.95 17.83 2.25
CA SER A 255 14.43 18.28 0.95
C SER A 255 13.24 17.46 0.45
N LEU A 256 12.75 16.46 1.20
CA LEU A 256 11.66 15.58 0.80
C LEU A 256 10.31 16.33 0.83
N GLY A 257 9.59 16.32 -0.28
CA GLY A 257 8.17 16.68 -0.28
C GLY A 257 7.38 15.70 0.59
N SER A 258 6.49 16.20 1.46
CA SER A 258 5.74 15.32 2.37
C SER A 258 4.24 15.60 2.28
N TRP A 259 3.46 14.53 2.07
CA TRP A 259 2.01 14.59 2.00
C TRP A 259 1.37 13.78 3.11
N VAL A 260 0.46 14.42 3.82
CA VAL A 260 -0.49 13.83 4.73
C VAL A 260 -1.86 14.13 4.16
N LEU A 261 -2.43 13.15 3.47
CA LEU A 261 -3.72 13.30 2.80
C LEU A 261 -4.87 13.13 3.80
N ALA A 262 -5.98 13.77 3.57
CA ALA A 262 -7.23 13.42 4.21
C ALA A 262 -7.81 12.14 3.56
N ILE A 263 -8.64 11.42 4.30
CA ILE A 263 -9.37 10.25 3.75
C ILE A 263 -10.23 10.70 2.58
N GLY A 264 -10.07 10.05 1.43
CA GLY A 264 -10.73 10.39 0.16
C GLY A 264 -10.10 11.57 -0.60
N GLU A 265 -9.04 12.20 -0.05
CA GLU A 265 -8.33 13.27 -0.78
C GLU A 265 -7.57 12.67 -1.98
N THR A 266 -7.74 13.34 -3.13
CA THR A 266 -6.99 13.07 -4.36
C THR A 266 -6.01 14.21 -4.61
N ARG A 267 -4.76 13.87 -4.94
CA ARG A 267 -3.71 14.82 -5.28
C ARG A 267 -2.95 14.38 -6.52
N SER A 268 -2.58 15.33 -7.38
CA SER A 268 -1.71 15.06 -8.55
C SER A 268 -0.22 15.10 -8.16
N PHE A 269 0.61 14.29 -8.85
CA PHE A 269 2.07 14.20 -8.62
C PHE A 269 2.90 14.13 -9.90
#